data_b7795b59190c3af39106cf897f82455c
#
_entry.id   b7795b59190c3af39106cf897f82455c
#
_cell.length_a   1.000
_cell.length_b   1.000
_cell.length_c   1.000
_cell.angle_alpha   90.00
_cell.angle_beta   90.00
_cell.angle_gamma   90.00
#
_symmetry.space_group_name_H-M   'P 1'
#
loop_
_entity.id
_entity.type
_entity.pdbx_description
1 polymer ?
#
loop_
_entity_poly.entity_id
_entity_poly.type
_entity_poly.pdbx_seq_one_letter_code
_entity_poly.pdbx_strand_id
1 'polypeptide(L)'
;LFHAPFWVFTFALGLADMLLLHRFLNKYVPLRTAGLFLSYPVLYLVYLVSGLRQGLAICIFLGIAVPFYLEKKWGRYIVSVLIAASFHRVGYAWLVLPVVYYLPVYVILALLGLSIAGGLVLQIGAMEQLITNVLPVYHVKQFLLDGEVSLFAVGERLVSAAAILILYFGKKKKDGQPEQRTTLLLKAYLCGTCFYMLMCGSSYYASRYCVIFKVLECALAVLLISERDKIAKTGAAFFLVLTLVMGIKNLNAMVSEGYYYQQNGVTLWTYPYISVFNQEKINDYYNYEEGMWKIYHDNVMDQELWRIEMQD
;
A
#
# COMPACT_ATOMS: atom_id res chain seq x y z
N LEU A 1 23.16 -21.47 4.80
CA LEU A 1 23.73 -20.94 6.01
C LEU A 1 22.90 -21.26 7.26
N PHE A 2 21.61 -21.19 7.26
CA PHE A 2 20.77 -21.65 8.36
C PHE A 2 19.73 -22.64 7.79
N HIS A 3 19.80 -23.91 8.21
CA HIS A 3 18.77 -24.91 7.91
C HIS A 3 17.49 -24.68 8.74
N ALA A 4 17.17 -23.40 9.01
CA ALA A 4 15.93 -23.08 9.72
C ALA A 4 14.74 -23.34 8.79
N PRO A 5 13.70 -24.00 9.28
CA PRO A 5 12.45 -24.17 8.53
C PRO A 5 11.86 -22.83 8.08
N PHE A 6 11.23 -22.80 6.92
CA PHE A 6 10.63 -21.57 6.35
C PHE A 6 9.68 -20.87 7.32
N TRP A 7 8.93 -21.62 8.12
CA TRP A 7 8.01 -21.05 9.11
C TRP A 7 8.73 -20.27 10.23
N VAL A 8 9.96 -20.64 10.62
CA VAL A 8 10.75 -19.87 11.60
C VAL A 8 11.14 -18.52 11.01
N PHE A 9 11.51 -18.49 9.75
CA PHE A 9 11.86 -17.27 9.04
C PHE A 9 10.62 -16.33 8.93
N THR A 10 9.48 -16.86 8.51
CA THR A 10 8.24 -16.07 8.39
C THR A 10 7.75 -15.58 9.75
N PHE A 11 7.86 -16.39 10.79
CA PHE A 11 7.55 -15.98 12.16
C PHE A 11 8.45 -14.83 12.62
N ALA A 12 9.75 -14.93 12.42
CA ALA A 12 10.72 -13.88 12.80
C ALA A 12 10.42 -12.55 12.06
N LEU A 13 10.11 -12.61 10.76
CA LEU A 13 9.70 -11.44 10.00
C LEU A 13 8.39 -10.85 10.53
N GLY A 14 7.37 -11.66 10.74
CA GLY A 14 6.09 -11.21 11.27
C GLY A 14 6.22 -10.59 12.66
N LEU A 15 7.09 -11.14 13.51
CA LEU A 15 7.39 -10.55 14.82
C LEU A 15 8.07 -9.19 14.67
N ALA A 16 9.07 -9.06 13.78
CA ALA A 16 9.74 -7.79 13.51
C ALA A 16 8.73 -6.73 12.99
N ASP A 17 7.85 -7.12 12.07
CA ASP A 17 6.82 -6.25 11.52
C ASP A 17 5.86 -5.76 12.62
N MET A 18 5.39 -6.67 13.48
CA MET A 18 4.50 -6.31 14.58
C MET A 18 5.17 -5.39 15.60
N LEU A 19 6.45 -5.62 15.94
CA LEU A 19 7.19 -4.76 16.85
C LEU A 19 7.39 -3.36 16.28
N LEU A 20 7.72 -3.23 15.00
CA LEU A 20 7.92 -1.96 14.32
C LEU A 20 6.60 -1.19 14.16
N LEU A 21 5.53 -1.87 13.77
CA LEU A 21 4.19 -1.28 13.68
C LEU A 21 3.69 -0.84 15.06
N HIS A 22 3.86 -1.68 16.09
CA HIS A 22 3.52 -1.33 17.46
C HIS A 22 4.27 -0.08 17.94
N ARG A 23 5.58 -0.01 17.67
CA ARG A 23 6.40 1.17 18.00
C ARG A 23 5.84 2.44 17.36
N PHE A 24 5.47 2.40 16.08
CA PHE A 24 4.87 3.53 15.38
C PHE A 24 3.52 3.94 15.99
N LEU A 25 2.60 2.99 16.12
CA LEU A 25 1.27 3.24 16.68
C LEU A 25 1.34 3.75 18.11
N ASN A 26 2.22 3.15 18.93
CA ASN A 26 2.39 3.55 20.34
C ASN A 26 2.88 4.99 20.49
N LYS A 27 3.77 5.43 19.62
CA LYS A 27 4.38 6.76 19.70
C LYS A 27 3.52 7.86 19.07
N TYR A 28 2.79 7.54 18.00
CA TYR A 28 2.17 8.56 17.16
C TYR A 28 0.64 8.49 17.06
N VAL A 29 0.01 7.41 17.49
CA VAL A 29 -1.45 7.22 17.35
C VAL A 29 -2.11 7.14 18.73
N PRO A 30 -3.00 8.10 19.11
CA PRO A 30 -3.60 8.15 20.44
C PRO A 30 -4.41 6.90 20.79
N LEU A 31 -5.23 6.42 19.85
CA LEU A 31 -6.05 5.21 19.98
C LEU A 31 -5.42 4.08 19.16
N ARG A 32 -4.42 3.39 19.74
CA ARG A 32 -3.61 2.35 19.07
C ARG A 32 -4.45 1.25 18.45
N THR A 33 -5.45 0.77 19.19
CA THR A 33 -6.36 -0.29 18.72
C THR A 33 -7.15 0.16 17.49
N ALA A 34 -7.62 1.41 17.46
CA ALA A 34 -8.29 1.97 16.28
C ALA A 34 -7.32 2.07 15.09
N GLY A 35 -6.09 2.55 15.32
CA GLY A 35 -5.05 2.60 14.29
C GLY A 35 -4.72 1.22 13.71
N LEU A 36 -4.59 0.21 14.58
CA LEU A 36 -4.38 -1.17 14.16
C LEU A 36 -5.59 -1.70 13.36
N PHE A 37 -6.81 -1.48 13.86
CA PHE A 37 -8.03 -1.91 13.18
C PHE A 37 -8.18 -1.30 11.78
N LEU A 38 -7.98 0.02 11.64
CA LEU A 38 -8.06 0.69 10.35
C LEU A 38 -6.96 0.22 9.37
N SER A 39 -5.76 -0.07 9.88
CA SER A 39 -4.65 -0.54 9.03
C SER A 39 -4.71 -2.04 8.69
N TYR A 40 -5.53 -2.82 9.40
CA TYR A 40 -5.61 -4.27 9.24
C TYR A 40 -5.91 -4.70 7.79
N PRO A 41 -6.99 -4.22 7.13
CA PRO A 41 -7.30 -4.66 5.77
C PRO A 41 -6.30 -4.19 4.72
N VAL A 42 -5.62 -3.07 4.96
CA VAL A 42 -4.71 -2.47 3.98
C VAL A 42 -3.29 -2.99 4.14
N LEU A 43 -2.80 -3.12 5.37
CA LEU A 43 -1.43 -3.52 5.66
C LEU A 43 -1.32 -5.01 5.95
N TYR A 44 -2.07 -5.50 6.96
CA TYR A 44 -1.90 -6.85 7.45
C TYR A 44 -2.30 -7.89 6.40
N LEU A 45 -3.55 -7.83 5.92
CA LEU A 45 -4.07 -8.84 4.98
C LEU A 45 -3.25 -8.90 3.68
N VAL A 46 -2.87 -7.74 3.14
CA VAL A 46 -2.27 -7.68 1.80
C VAL A 46 -0.74 -7.82 1.84
N TYR A 47 -0.07 -7.19 2.81
CA TYR A 47 1.39 -7.07 2.77
C TYR A 47 2.12 -7.87 3.85
N LEU A 48 1.57 -7.99 5.06
CA LEU A 48 2.25 -8.76 6.10
C LEU A 48 2.03 -10.27 5.93
N VAL A 49 0.92 -10.68 5.31
CA VAL A 49 0.63 -12.11 5.07
C VAL A 49 1.21 -12.57 3.73
N SER A 50 0.98 -11.84 2.63
CA SER A 50 1.35 -12.29 1.28
C SER A 50 2.60 -11.61 0.73
N GLY A 51 2.88 -10.37 1.10
CA GLY A 51 3.97 -9.55 0.58
C GLY A 51 5.12 -9.36 1.57
N LEU A 52 5.66 -10.41 2.19
CA LEU A 52 6.60 -10.36 3.32
C LEU A 52 7.72 -9.31 3.18
N ARG A 53 8.39 -9.25 2.03
CA ARG A 53 9.48 -8.27 1.80
C ARG A 53 8.96 -6.83 1.76
N GLN A 54 7.81 -6.62 1.16
CA GLN A 54 7.19 -5.29 1.09
C GLN A 54 6.62 -4.90 2.45
N GLY A 55 6.00 -5.84 3.17
CA GLY A 55 5.52 -5.66 4.53
C GLY A 55 6.63 -5.18 5.46
N LEU A 56 7.77 -5.88 5.48
CA LEU A 56 8.92 -5.50 6.29
C LEU A 56 9.46 -4.10 5.92
N ALA A 57 9.57 -3.80 4.62
CA ALA A 57 10.00 -2.47 4.18
C ALA A 57 9.05 -1.36 4.70
N ILE A 58 7.73 -1.59 4.65
CA ILE A 58 6.72 -0.67 5.17
C ILE A 58 6.88 -0.50 6.69
N CYS A 59 7.04 -1.59 7.43
CA CYS A 59 7.19 -1.55 8.89
C CYS A 59 8.50 -0.85 9.32
N ILE A 60 9.61 -1.06 8.61
CA ILE A 60 10.86 -0.32 8.81
C ILE A 60 10.64 1.19 8.59
N PHE A 61 9.94 1.55 7.52
CA PHE A 61 9.63 2.96 7.26
C PHE A 61 8.79 3.56 8.39
N LEU A 62 7.68 2.93 8.79
CA LEU A 62 6.81 3.43 9.84
C LEU A 62 7.52 3.49 11.19
N GLY A 63 8.18 2.41 11.61
CA GLY A 63 8.77 2.28 12.94
C GLY A 63 10.12 3.00 13.12
N ILE A 64 10.85 3.25 12.03
CA ILE A 64 12.21 3.82 12.08
C ILE A 64 12.33 5.11 11.27
N ALA A 65 11.93 5.11 9.97
CA ALA A 65 12.15 6.29 9.13
C ALA A 65 11.21 7.45 9.48
N VAL A 66 9.90 7.20 9.71
CA VAL A 66 8.93 8.26 10.09
C VAL A 66 9.36 9.03 11.35
N PRO A 67 9.81 8.39 12.44
CA PRO A 67 10.41 9.13 13.56
C PRO A 67 11.48 10.14 13.16
N PHE A 68 12.44 9.71 12.31
CA PHE A 68 13.52 10.59 11.88
C PHE A 68 13.05 11.68 10.91
N TYR A 69 12.06 11.39 10.07
CA TYR A 69 11.39 12.39 9.24
C TYR A 69 10.73 13.50 10.08
N LEU A 70 9.97 13.12 11.11
CA LEU A 70 9.30 14.07 12.01
C LEU A 70 10.28 14.89 12.84
N GLU A 71 11.42 14.30 13.20
CA GLU A 71 12.50 14.96 13.97
C GLU A 71 13.50 15.71 13.08
N LYS A 72 13.30 15.75 11.75
CA LYS A 72 14.20 16.39 10.78
C LYS A 72 15.63 15.84 10.79
N LYS A 73 15.81 14.56 11.16
CA LYS A 73 17.11 13.88 11.19
C LYS A 73 17.42 13.23 9.85
N TRP A 74 17.71 14.03 8.83
CA TRP A 74 17.76 13.60 7.42
C TRP A 74 18.75 12.46 7.15
N GLY A 75 19.95 12.50 7.71
CA GLY A 75 20.93 11.43 7.51
C GLY A 75 20.39 10.06 7.98
N ARG A 76 19.80 10.01 9.18
CA ARG A 76 19.21 8.80 9.74
C ARG A 76 17.95 8.38 8.96
N TYR A 77 17.17 9.36 8.51
CA TYR A 77 16.01 9.10 7.65
C TYR A 77 16.42 8.41 6.35
N ILE A 78 17.40 8.98 5.60
CA ILE A 78 17.87 8.44 4.33
C ILE A 78 18.42 7.03 4.52
N VAL A 79 19.27 6.80 5.53
CA VAL A 79 19.79 5.47 5.83
C VAL A 79 18.65 4.47 6.11
N SER A 80 17.66 4.86 6.91
CA SER A 80 16.51 3.99 7.22
C SER A 80 15.69 3.67 5.99
N VAL A 81 15.49 4.63 5.09
CA VAL A 81 14.77 4.45 3.82
C VAL A 81 15.58 3.54 2.89
N LEU A 82 16.90 3.69 2.82
CA LEU A 82 17.75 2.80 2.01
C LEU A 82 17.75 1.36 2.55
N ILE A 83 17.74 1.18 3.86
CA ILE A 83 17.56 -0.14 4.50
C ILE A 83 16.19 -0.71 4.08
N ALA A 84 15.10 0.04 4.17
CA ALA A 84 13.78 -0.41 3.72
C ALA A 84 13.77 -0.75 2.21
N ALA A 85 14.43 0.07 1.38
CA ALA A 85 14.54 -0.13 -0.06
C ALA A 85 15.35 -1.38 -0.44
N SER A 86 16.28 -1.83 0.42
CA SER A 86 17.01 -3.09 0.20
C SER A 86 16.12 -4.33 0.29
N PHE A 87 15.02 -4.26 1.05
CA PHE A 87 14.01 -5.31 1.10
C PHE A 87 13.00 -5.18 -0.04
N HIS A 88 12.59 -3.95 -0.38
CA HIS A 88 11.63 -3.72 -1.46
C HIS A 88 11.82 -2.36 -2.15
N ARG A 89 11.94 -2.37 -3.49
CA ARG A 89 12.22 -1.19 -4.33
C ARG A 89 11.28 0.00 -4.11
N VAL A 90 10.06 -0.22 -3.66
CA VAL A 90 9.10 0.84 -3.29
C VAL A 90 9.70 1.84 -2.30
N GLY A 91 10.63 1.41 -1.46
CA GLY A 91 11.32 2.28 -0.50
C GLY A 91 11.98 3.50 -1.13
N TYR A 92 12.49 3.40 -2.37
CA TYR A 92 13.12 4.55 -3.04
C TYR A 92 12.17 5.74 -3.25
N ALA A 93 10.86 5.49 -3.45
CA ALA A 93 9.89 6.57 -3.61
C ALA A 93 9.80 7.47 -2.36
N TRP A 94 10.15 6.95 -1.20
CA TRP A 94 10.06 7.70 0.06
C TRP A 94 11.20 8.71 0.25
N LEU A 95 12.24 8.63 -0.58
CA LEU A 95 13.33 9.62 -0.58
C LEU A 95 12.86 11.04 -0.96
N VAL A 96 11.66 11.19 -1.50
CA VAL A 96 11.06 12.49 -1.81
C VAL A 96 10.61 13.27 -0.55
N LEU A 97 10.31 12.59 0.55
CA LEU A 97 9.71 13.21 1.73
C LEU A 97 10.54 14.31 2.38
N PRO A 98 11.89 14.32 2.39
CA PRO A 98 12.67 15.46 2.81
C PRO A 98 12.36 16.76 2.06
N VAL A 99 12.05 16.67 0.76
CA VAL A 99 11.62 17.83 -0.04
C VAL A 99 10.20 18.24 0.37
N VAL A 100 9.28 17.28 0.48
CA VAL A 100 7.89 17.49 0.88
C VAL A 100 7.77 18.12 2.27
N TYR A 101 8.70 17.85 3.15
CA TYR A 101 8.76 18.45 4.49
C TYR A 101 8.69 19.99 4.44
N TYR A 102 9.43 20.60 3.52
CA TYR A 102 9.53 22.05 3.40
C TYR A 102 8.40 22.68 2.58
N LEU A 103 7.67 21.89 1.77
CA LEU A 103 6.58 22.42 0.97
C LEU A 103 5.38 22.81 1.86
N PRO A 104 4.75 23.95 1.64
CA PRO A 104 3.50 24.28 2.30
C PRO A 104 2.35 23.39 1.77
N VAL A 105 1.34 23.14 2.61
CA VAL A 105 0.22 22.23 2.28
C VAL A 105 -0.49 22.63 0.99
N TYR A 106 -0.69 23.94 0.75
CA TYR A 106 -1.36 24.42 -0.47
C TYR A 106 -0.59 24.11 -1.75
N VAL A 107 0.75 24.06 -1.71
CA VAL A 107 1.56 23.62 -2.87
C VAL A 107 1.35 22.14 -3.12
N ILE A 108 1.27 21.31 -2.09
CA ILE A 108 1.01 19.88 -2.25
C ILE A 108 -0.40 19.64 -2.78
N LEU A 109 -1.39 20.45 -2.38
CA LEU A 109 -2.74 20.39 -2.94
C LEU A 109 -2.77 20.80 -4.41
N ALA A 110 -2.00 21.81 -4.81
CA ALA A 110 -1.85 22.17 -6.22
C ALA A 110 -1.18 21.03 -7.02
N LEU A 111 -0.13 20.41 -6.46
CA LEU A 111 0.51 19.22 -7.05
C LEU A 111 -0.48 18.04 -7.15
N LEU A 112 -1.37 17.87 -6.19
CA LEU A 112 -2.42 16.85 -6.26
C LEU A 112 -3.37 17.11 -7.44
N GLY A 113 -3.83 18.35 -7.63
CA GLY A 113 -4.63 18.74 -8.79
C GLY A 113 -3.91 18.47 -10.12
N LEU A 114 -2.62 18.83 -10.20
CA LEU A 114 -1.79 18.55 -11.36
C LEU A 114 -1.57 17.04 -11.59
N SER A 115 -1.43 16.26 -10.52
CA SER A 115 -1.28 14.80 -10.62
C SER A 115 -2.56 14.12 -11.11
N ILE A 116 -3.73 14.60 -10.70
CA ILE A 116 -5.04 14.13 -11.21
C ILE A 116 -5.16 14.45 -12.70
N ALA A 117 -4.91 15.71 -13.09
CA ALA A 117 -4.94 16.11 -14.48
C ALA A 117 -3.92 15.35 -15.34
N GLY A 118 -2.69 15.22 -14.85
CA GLY A 118 -1.62 14.45 -15.50
C GLY A 118 -1.98 12.99 -15.68
N GLY A 119 -2.48 12.34 -14.62
CA GLY A 119 -2.93 10.94 -14.68
C GLY A 119 -4.04 10.71 -15.70
N LEU A 120 -5.01 11.63 -15.80
CA LEU A 120 -6.07 11.58 -16.82
C LEU A 120 -5.52 11.79 -18.24
N VAL A 121 -4.63 12.77 -18.41
CA VAL A 121 -4.00 13.08 -19.73
C VAL A 121 -3.15 11.89 -20.20
N LEU A 122 -2.44 11.21 -19.32
CA LEU A 122 -1.64 10.02 -19.64
C LEU A 122 -2.48 8.84 -20.17
N GLN A 123 -3.81 8.82 -19.91
CA GLN A 123 -4.70 7.81 -20.46
C GLN A 123 -5.20 8.14 -21.88
N ILE A 124 -4.84 9.29 -22.43
CA ILE A 124 -5.18 9.65 -23.82
C ILE A 124 -4.16 8.99 -24.75
N GLY A 125 -4.61 8.17 -25.70
CA GLY A 125 -3.73 7.37 -26.57
C GLY A 125 -2.66 8.16 -27.34
N ALA A 126 -2.90 9.46 -27.66
CA ALA A 126 -1.89 10.34 -28.24
C ALA A 126 -0.69 10.59 -27.28
N MET A 127 -0.95 10.66 -25.99
CA MET A 127 0.11 10.82 -24.98
C MET A 127 0.87 9.52 -24.75
N GLU A 128 0.23 8.38 -24.88
CA GLU A 128 0.88 7.07 -24.84
C GLU A 128 1.95 6.97 -25.95
N GLN A 129 1.60 7.37 -27.17
CA GLN A 129 2.55 7.40 -28.30
C GLN A 129 3.71 8.38 -28.05
N LEU A 130 3.41 9.57 -27.52
CA LEU A 130 4.44 10.57 -27.23
C LEU A 130 5.42 10.04 -26.15
N ILE A 131 4.93 9.46 -25.08
CA ILE A 131 5.74 8.90 -24.00
C ILE A 131 6.59 7.74 -24.52
N THR A 132 6.01 6.86 -25.33
CA THR A 132 6.72 5.71 -25.91
C THR A 132 7.86 6.16 -26.82
N ASN A 133 7.67 7.26 -27.55
CA ASN A 133 8.67 7.81 -28.48
C ASN A 133 9.77 8.63 -27.78
N VAL A 134 9.42 9.36 -26.71
CA VAL A 134 10.35 10.26 -26.00
C VAL A 134 11.10 9.56 -24.86
N LEU A 135 10.47 8.60 -24.21
CA LEU A 135 11.04 7.84 -23.10
C LEU A 135 11.17 6.36 -23.47
N PRO A 136 12.29 5.95 -24.14
CA PRO A 136 12.49 4.56 -24.55
C PRO A 136 12.71 3.60 -23.40
N VAL A 137 12.49 4.02 -22.17
CA VAL A 137 12.69 3.20 -20.98
C VAL A 137 11.42 2.36 -20.73
N TYR A 138 11.48 1.09 -21.13
CA TYR A 138 10.42 0.09 -20.94
C TYR A 138 9.76 0.13 -19.55
N HIS A 139 10.54 0.28 -18.50
CA HIS A 139 10.01 0.36 -17.14
C HIS A 139 9.12 1.57 -16.88
N VAL A 140 9.41 2.73 -17.48
CA VAL A 140 8.56 3.94 -17.32
C VAL A 140 7.21 3.72 -17.99
N LYS A 141 7.18 3.08 -19.16
CA LYS A 141 5.94 2.70 -19.83
C LYS A 141 5.09 1.79 -18.95
N GLN A 142 5.68 0.73 -18.37
CA GLN A 142 4.98 -0.16 -17.46
C GLN A 142 4.38 0.57 -16.25
N PHE A 143 5.11 1.50 -15.66
CA PHE A 143 4.63 2.26 -14.49
C PHE A 143 3.46 3.19 -14.79
N LEU A 144 3.39 3.74 -15.99
CA LEU A 144 2.41 4.78 -16.32
C LEU A 144 1.22 4.26 -17.13
N LEU A 145 1.42 3.23 -17.96
CA LEU A 145 0.48 2.86 -19.02
C LEU A 145 0.07 1.37 -19.02
N ASP A 146 0.73 0.51 -18.23
CA ASP A 146 0.59 -0.94 -18.32
C ASP A 146 -0.52 -1.44 -17.39
N GLY A 147 -1.76 -1.10 -17.68
CA GLY A 147 -2.90 -1.61 -16.94
C GLY A 147 -4.19 -0.80 -17.17
N GLU A 148 -5.24 -1.26 -16.52
CA GLU A 148 -6.54 -0.59 -16.54
C GLU A 148 -6.71 0.33 -15.33
N VAL A 149 -7.29 1.50 -15.56
CA VAL A 149 -7.66 2.43 -14.49
C VAL A 149 -8.79 1.85 -13.65
N SER A 150 -8.51 1.52 -12.42
CA SER A 150 -9.56 1.14 -11.48
C SER A 150 -10.29 2.38 -10.96
N LEU A 151 -11.44 2.71 -11.55
CA LEU A 151 -12.27 3.83 -11.11
C LEU A 151 -12.66 3.74 -9.63
N PHE A 152 -12.90 2.52 -9.14
CA PHE A 152 -13.18 2.30 -7.73
C PHE A 152 -11.98 2.71 -6.85
N ALA A 153 -10.78 2.30 -7.20
CA ALA A 153 -9.59 2.62 -6.43
C ALA A 153 -9.24 4.12 -6.49
N VAL A 154 -9.38 4.75 -7.64
CA VAL A 154 -9.20 6.21 -7.79
C VAL A 154 -10.25 6.96 -6.96
N GLY A 155 -11.52 6.59 -7.07
CA GLY A 155 -12.62 7.21 -6.31
C GLY A 155 -12.41 7.04 -4.80
N GLU A 156 -12.05 5.85 -4.35
CA GLU A 156 -11.76 5.57 -2.93
C GLU A 156 -10.64 6.46 -2.40
N ARG A 157 -9.54 6.61 -3.13
CA ARG A 157 -8.42 7.48 -2.75
C ARG A 157 -8.81 8.95 -2.67
N LEU A 158 -9.57 9.45 -3.65
CA LEU A 158 -10.01 10.84 -3.67
C LEU A 158 -11.01 11.14 -2.54
N VAL A 159 -11.97 10.25 -2.30
CA VAL A 159 -12.95 10.42 -1.21
C VAL A 159 -12.26 10.35 0.16
N SER A 160 -11.32 9.44 0.34
CA SER A 160 -10.50 9.35 1.56
C SER A 160 -9.67 10.62 1.78
N ALA A 161 -9.01 11.12 0.72
CA ALA A 161 -8.23 12.34 0.81
C ALA A 161 -9.11 13.55 1.16
N ALA A 162 -10.29 13.66 0.54
CA ALA A 162 -11.27 14.69 0.87
C ALA A 162 -11.72 14.60 2.34
N ALA A 163 -12.02 13.40 2.85
CA ALA A 163 -12.41 13.18 4.24
C ALA A 163 -11.29 13.61 5.21
N ILE A 164 -10.05 13.22 4.96
CA ILE A 164 -8.88 13.64 5.77
C ILE A 164 -8.69 15.16 5.73
N LEU A 165 -8.84 15.80 4.57
CA LEU A 165 -8.74 17.25 4.44
C LEU A 165 -9.85 17.99 5.19
N ILE A 166 -11.11 17.49 5.10
CA ILE A 166 -12.23 18.05 5.85
C ILE A 166 -11.96 17.98 7.36
N LEU A 167 -11.51 16.84 7.86
CA LEU A 167 -11.16 16.67 9.27
C LEU A 167 -10.00 17.61 9.67
N TYR A 168 -8.94 17.70 8.86
CA TYR A 168 -7.79 18.54 9.13
C TYR A 168 -8.13 20.03 9.16
N PHE A 169 -8.85 20.53 8.15
CA PHE A 169 -9.24 21.94 8.11
C PHE A 169 -10.33 22.27 9.12
N GLY A 170 -11.22 21.31 9.42
CA GLY A 170 -12.20 21.44 10.48
C GLY A 170 -11.52 21.63 11.85
N LYS A 171 -10.51 20.81 12.15
CA LYS A 171 -9.69 20.94 13.36
C LYS A 171 -8.91 22.25 13.39
N LYS A 172 -8.28 22.63 12.26
CA LYS A 172 -7.57 23.92 12.14
C LYS A 172 -8.47 25.12 12.40
N LYS A 173 -9.71 25.09 11.96
CA LYS A 173 -10.67 26.19 12.19
C LYS A 173 -11.07 26.29 13.67
N LYS A 174 -11.16 25.15 14.36
CA LYS A 174 -11.64 25.09 15.75
C LYS A 174 -10.51 25.41 16.75
N ASP A 175 -9.34 24.79 16.58
CA ASP A 175 -8.27 24.78 17.58
C ASP A 175 -7.08 25.67 17.18
N GLY A 176 -7.12 26.33 16.03
CA GLY A 176 -6.00 27.04 15.44
C GLY A 176 -5.07 26.13 14.64
N GLN A 177 -3.77 26.30 14.75
CA GLN A 177 -2.81 25.49 13.97
C GLN A 177 -2.75 24.05 14.49
N PRO A 178 -3.02 23.03 13.65
CA PRO A 178 -2.82 21.64 14.03
C PRO A 178 -1.36 21.39 14.44
N GLU A 179 -1.17 20.40 15.30
CA GLU A 179 0.16 19.99 15.72
C GLU A 179 1.06 19.73 14.50
N GLN A 180 2.31 20.21 14.56
CA GLN A 180 3.29 20.09 13.47
C GLN A 180 3.41 18.63 12.96
N ARG A 181 3.37 17.67 13.88
CA ARG A 181 3.41 16.24 13.55
C ARG A 181 2.26 15.83 12.63
N THR A 182 1.04 16.22 12.95
CA THR A 182 -0.16 15.92 12.15
C THR A 182 -0.04 16.54 10.76
N THR A 183 0.45 17.78 10.67
CA THR A 183 0.67 18.46 9.38
C THR A 183 1.74 17.75 8.54
N LEU A 184 2.83 17.26 9.15
CA LEU A 184 3.88 16.54 8.42
C LEU A 184 3.40 15.16 7.90
N LEU A 185 2.62 14.44 8.71
CA LEU A 185 2.00 13.18 8.27
C LEU A 185 0.99 13.43 7.14
N LEU A 186 0.21 14.53 7.22
CA LEU A 186 -0.70 14.92 6.13
C LEU A 186 0.06 15.20 4.83
N LYS A 187 1.17 15.95 4.90
CA LYS A 187 2.00 16.22 3.72
C LYS A 187 2.52 14.93 3.08
N ALA A 188 3.03 14.00 3.90
CA ALA A 188 3.48 12.70 3.43
C ALA A 188 2.33 11.92 2.77
N TYR A 189 1.16 11.86 3.40
CA TYR A 189 -0.03 11.22 2.87
C TYR A 189 -0.47 11.80 1.51
N LEU A 190 -0.58 13.13 1.42
CA LEU A 190 -0.96 13.80 0.17
C LEU A 190 0.07 13.59 -0.94
N CYS A 191 1.37 13.56 -0.61
CA CYS A 191 2.42 13.21 -1.56
C CYS A 191 2.20 11.82 -2.17
N GLY A 192 1.86 10.83 -1.34
CA GLY A 192 1.52 9.51 -1.83
C GLY A 192 0.26 9.47 -2.69
N THR A 193 -0.73 10.29 -2.35
CA THR A 193 -1.93 10.44 -3.17
C THR A 193 -1.59 11.05 -4.54
N CYS A 194 -0.66 12.03 -4.59
CA CYS A 194 -0.15 12.57 -5.88
C CYS A 194 0.49 11.46 -6.72
N PHE A 195 1.36 10.63 -6.14
CA PHE A 195 1.96 9.49 -6.85
C PHE A 195 0.90 8.53 -7.37
N TYR A 196 -0.09 8.20 -6.53
CA TYR A 196 -1.17 7.31 -6.94
C TYR A 196 -1.94 7.86 -8.14
N MET A 197 -2.33 9.13 -8.10
CA MET A 197 -3.10 9.77 -9.17
C MET A 197 -2.30 9.84 -10.46
N LEU A 198 -1.01 10.13 -10.38
CA LEU A 198 -0.13 10.17 -11.57
C LEU A 198 0.04 8.78 -12.19
N MET A 199 0.08 7.72 -11.36
CA MET A 199 0.31 6.34 -11.79
C MET A 199 -1.00 5.54 -11.94
N CYS A 200 -2.17 6.19 -11.95
CA CYS A 200 -3.48 5.51 -11.93
C CYS A 200 -3.73 4.60 -13.15
N GLY A 201 -3.02 4.82 -14.26
CA GLY A 201 -3.04 3.97 -15.46
C GLY A 201 -2.41 2.60 -15.24
N SER A 202 -1.69 2.39 -14.14
CA SER A 202 -1.19 1.08 -13.73
C SER A 202 -1.58 0.81 -12.28
N SER A 203 -2.83 0.35 -12.07
CA SER A 203 -3.41 0.14 -10.74
C SER A 203 -2.54 -0.76 -9.85
N TYR A 204 -1.88 -1.75 -10.45
CA TYR A 204 -0.97 -2.65 -9.75
C TYR A 204 0.25 -1.93 -9.15
N TYR A 205 0.97 -1.13 -9.96
CA TYR A 205 2.13 -0.37 -9.48
C TYR A 205 1.71 0.77 -8.57
N ALA A 206 0.68 1.53 -8.94
CA ALA A 206 0.16 2.62 -8.13
C ALA A 206 -0.20 2.16 -6.72
N SER A 207 -0.91 1.04 -6.58
CA SER A 207 -1.28 0.49 -5.28
C SER A 207 -0.06 0.08 -4.45
N ARG A 208 0.94 -0.54 -5.06
CA ARG A 208 2.15 -0.99 -4.35
C ARG A 208 3.02 0.17 -3.86
N TYR A 209 3.24 1.20 -4.70
CA TYR A 209 4.05 2.36 -4.33
C TYR A 209 3.35 3.27 -3.31
N CYS A 210 2.01 3.29 -3.31
CA CYS A 210 1.23 4.18 -2.45
C CYS A 210 0.70 3.52 -1.17
N VAL A 211 0.91 2.22 -0.96
CA VAL A 211 0.38 1.52 0.21
C VAL A 211 0.82 2.14 1.54
N ILE A 212 2.07 2.59 1.63
CA ILE A 212 2.58 3.20 2.86
C ILE A 212 1.82 4.47 3.22
N PHE A 213 1.46 5.25 2.22
CA PHE A 213 0.70 6.47 2.42
C PHE A 213 -0.73 6.15 2.85
N LYS A 214 -1.27 5.02 2.38
CA LYS A 214 -2.57 4.52 2.85
C LYS A 214 -2.54 4.12 4.33
N VAL A 215 -1.43 3.56 4.81
CA VAL A 215 -1.25 3.29 6.25
C VAL A 215 -1.12 4.59 7.04
N LEU A 216 -0.45 5.62 6.51
CA LEU A 216 -0.44 6.95 7.12
C LEU A 216 -1.82 7.58 7.18
N GLU A 217 -2.72 7.32 6.21
CA GLU A 217 -4.13 7.72 6.25
C GLU A 217 -4.83 7.16 7.49
N CYS A 218 -4.64 5.87 7.79
CA CYS A 218 -5.22 5.24 8.97
C CYS A 218 -4.75 5.93 10.26
N ALA A 219 -3.46 6.27 10.37
CA ALA A 219 -2.92 6.99 11.50
C ALA A 219 -3.49 8.42 11.61
N LEU A 220 -3.58 9.13 10.47
CA LEU A 220 -4.15 10.48 10.39
C LEU A 220 -5.63 10.49 10.75
N ALA A 221 -6.41 9.52 10.26
CA ALA A 221 -7.82 9.40 10.61
C ALA A 221 -8.00 9.35 12.13
N VAL A 222 -7.23 8.49 12.83
CA VAL A 222 -7.30 8.40 14.30
C VAL A 222 -6.85 9.68 14.99
N LEU A 223 -5.77 10.33 14.50
CA LEU A 223 -5.28 11.60 15.05
C LEU A 223 -6.30 12.74 14.93
N LEU A 224 -7.04 12.77 13.83
CA LEU A 224 -8.01 13.83 13.54
C LEU A 224 -9.39 13.56 14.17
N ILE A 225 -9.75 12.29 14.38
CA ILE A 225 -11.03 11.85 14.96
C ILE A 225 -11.00 11.85 16.50
N SER A 226 -9.84 12.01 17.13
CA SER A 226 -9.70 11.91 18.59
C SER A 226 -10.57 12.90 19.39
N GLU A 227 -11.17 13.89 18.74
CA GLU A 227 -12.12 14.83 19.32
C GLU A 227 -13.58 14.38 19.17
N ARG A 228 -14.44 14.72 20.16
CA ARG A 228 -15.83 14.25 20.24
C ARG A 228 -16.84 15.20 19.59
N ASP A 229 -16.49 15.89 18.51
CA ASP A 229 -17.43 16.74 17.78
C ASP A 229 -18.22 15.98 16.68
N LYS A 230 -19.18 16.67 16.04
CA LYS A 230 -20.02 16.06 14.99
C LYS A 230 -19.17 15.64 13.78
N ILE A 231 -18.21 16.46 13.38
CA ILE A 231 -17.36 16.20 12.21
C ILE A 231 -16.47 14.97 12.50
N ALA A 232 -15.89 14.89 13.69
CA ALA A 232 -15.11 13.73 14.11
C ALA A 232 -15.97 12.45 14.16
N LYS A 233 -17.19 12.50 14.67
CA LYS A 233 -18.11 11.34 14.68
C LYS A 233 -18.46 10.87 13.26
N THR A 234 -18.76 11.80 12.36
CA THR A 234 -19.04 11.49 10.95
C THR A 234 -17.78 10.89 10.28
N GLY A 235 -16.61 11.46 10.52
CA GLY A 235 -15.34 10.93 10.04
C GLY A 235 -15.07 9.52 10.58
N ALA A 236 -15.32 9.27 11.86
CA ALA A 236 -15.18 7.94 12.46
C ALA A 236 -16.10 6.91 11.78
N ALA A 237 -17.36 7.24 11.58
CA ALA A 237 -18.30 6.37 10.88
C ALA A 237 -17.85 6.10 9.43
N PHE A 238 -17.39 7.14 8.72
CA PHE A 238 -16.86 7.00 7.35
C PHE A 238 -15.67 6.04 7.30
N PHE A 239 -14.63 6.24 8.14
CA PHE A 239 -13.45 5.37 8.12
C PHE A 239 -13.74 3.96 8.64
N LEU A 240 -14.70 3.77 9.54
CA LEU A 240 -15.19 2.46 9.95
C LEU A 240 -15.81 1.71 8.76
N VAL A 241 -16.75 2.35 8.05
CA VAL A 241 -17.41 1.76 6.87
C VAL A 241 -16.38 1.46 5.79
N LEU A 242 -15.49 2.41 5.50
CA LEU A 242 -14.42 2.22 4.51
C LEU A 242 -13.54 1.02 4.86
N THR A 243 -13.14 0.89 6.12
CA THR A 243 -12.32 -0.24 6.60
C THR A 243 -13.03 -1.57 6.42
N LEU A 244 -14.32 -1.64 6.72
CA LEU A 244 -15.13 -2.85 6.52
C LEU A 244 -15.24 -3.20 5.02
N VAL A 245 -15.54 -2.22 4.17
CA VAL A 245 -15.63 -2.42 2.72
C VAL A 245 -14.28 -2.89 2.15
N MET A 246 -13.17 -2.26 2.54
CA MET A 246 -11.84 -2.67 2.11
C MET A 246 -11.45 -4.04 2.66
N GLY A 247 -11.86 -4.35 3.88
CA GLY A 247 -11.66 -5.68 4.50
C GLY A 247 -12.36 -6.78 3.69
N ILE A 248 -13.63 -6.60 3.40
CA ILE A 248 -14.41 -7.55 2.59
C ILE A 248 -13.82 -7.68 1.19
N LYS A 249 -13.48 -6.56 0.54
CA LYS A 249 -12.86 -6.57 -0.80
C LYS A 249 -11.55 -7.36 -0.80
N ASN A 250 -10.64 -7.06 0.13
CA ASN A 250 -9.32 -7.69 0.16
C ASN A 250 -9.40 -9.18 0.57
N LEU A 251 -10.28 -9.52 1.52
CA LEU A 251 -10.55 -10.92 1.85
C LEU A 251 -11.12 -11.68 0.65
N ASN A 252 -12.08 -11.09 -0.07
CA ASN A 252 -12.64 -11.70 -1.26
C ASN A 252 -11.58 -11.89 -2.35
N ALA A 253 -10.71 -10.89 -2.57
CA ALA A 253 -9.60 -11.01 -3.52
C ALA A 253 -8.64 -12.14 -3.14
N MET A 254 -8.25 -12.26 -1.87
CA MET A 254 -7.39 -13.35 -1.39
C MET A 254 -8.00 -14.73 -1.65
N VAL A 255 -9.31 -14.87 -1.52
CA VAL A 255 -10.03 -16.13 -1.73
C VAL A 255 -10.22 -16.41 -3.21
N SER A 256 -10.55 -15.38 -4.03
CA SER A 256 -10.88 -15.55 -5.44
C SER A 256 -9.67 -15.56 -6.37
N GLU A 257 -8.56 -14.94 -5.98
CA GLU A 257 -7.33 -14.88 -6.80
C GLU A 257 -6.41 -16.09 -6.58
N GLY A 258 -6.62 -16.88 -5.53
CA GLY A 258 -5.90 -18.14 -5.32
C GLY A 258 -6.29 -19.17 -6.38
N TYR A 259 -5.32 -19.68 -7.14
CA TYR A 259 -5.57 -20.60 -8.25
C TYR A 259 -6.35 -21.85 -7.81
N TYR A 260 -6.05 -22.40 -6.65
CA TYR A 260 -6.78 -23.50 -6.03
C TYR A 260 -8.26 -23.18 -5.83
N TYR A 261 -8.54 -21.97 -5.37
CA TYR A 261 -9.89 -21.53 -5.04
C TYR A 261 -10.74 -21.21 -6.26
N GLN A 262 -10.14 -20.67 -7.31
CA GLN A 262 -10.84 -20.40 -8.57
C GLN A 262 -11.37 -21.69 -9.21
N GLN A 263 -10.58 -22.77 -9.20
CA GLN A 263 -11.00 -24.05 -9.80
C GLN A 263 -12.05 -24.78 -8.98
N ASN A 264 -12.03 -24.64 -7.65
CA ASN A 264 -12.95 -25.36 -6.76
C ASN A 264 -14.20 -24.55 -6.39
N GLY A 265 -14.41 -23.37 -6.98
CA GLY A 265 -15.57 -22.52 -6.69
C GLY A 265 -15.63 -22.05 -5.24
N VAL A 266 -14.47 -21.93 -4.56
CA VAL A 266 -14.40 -21.51 -3.16
C VAL A 266 -14.70 -20.01 -3.09
N THR A 267 -15.61 -19.68 -2.19
CA THR A 267 -16.00 -18.30 -1.87
C THR A 267 -15.55 -17.95 -0.46
N LEU A 268 -15.68 -16.67 -0.07
CA LEU A 268 -15.43 -16.24 1.30
C LEU A 268 -16.22 -17.07 2.34
N TRP A 269 -17.41 -17.54 1.98
CA TRP A 269 -18.29 -18.33 2.86
C TRP A 269 -17.96 -19.82 2.90
N THR A 270 -17.34 -20.31 1.85
CA THR A 270 -16.98 -21.74 1.71
C THR A 270 -15.47 -21.96 1.87
N TYR A 271 -14.72 -20.93 2.30
CA TYR A 271 -13.28 -21.00 2.48
C TYR A 271 -12.89 -22.10 3.47
N PRO A 272 -12.11 -23.10 3.05
CA PRO A 272 -11.67 -24.15 3.96
C PRO A 272 -10.63 -23.56 4.93
N TYR A 273 -10.94 -23.56 6.21
CA TYR A 273 -9.95 -23.15 7.21
C TYR A 273 -8.82 -24.17 7.28
N ILE A 274 -7.65 -23.78 6.82
CA ILE A 274 -6.43 -24.58 6.88
C ILE A 274 -5.53 -23.99 7.97
N SER A 275 -5.19 -24.81 8.97
CA SER A 275 -4.33 -24.40 10.08
C SER A 275 -3.21 -25.41 10.30
N VAL A 276 -2.19 -25.02 11.06
CA VAL A 276 -1.08 -25.92 11.45
C VAL A 276 -1.54 -27.19 12.20
N PHE A 277 -2.78 -27.21 12.69
CA PHE A 277 -3.40 -28.36 13.35
C PHE A 277 -4.12 -29.31 12.39
N ASN A 278 -4.16 -28.98 11.08
CA ASN A 278 -4.84 -29.77 10.07
C ASN A 278 -3.88 -30.18 8.96
N GLN A 279 -2.94 -31.09 9.30
CA GLN A 279 -1.82 -31.47 8.47
C GLN A 279 -2.23 -32.13 7.13
N GLU A 280 -3.31 -32.93 7.11
CA GLU A 280 -3.80 -33.54 5.87
C GLU A 280 -4.19 -32.47 4.85
N LYS A 281 -5.00 -31.49 5.26
CA LYS A 281 -5.43 -30.40 4.38
C LYS A 281 -4.26 -29.52 3.92
N ILE A 282 -3.23 -29.38 4.75
CA ILE A 282 -2.00 -28.67 4.37
C ILE A 282 -1.26 -29.44 3.28
N ASN A 283 -1.11 -30.75 3.45
CA ASN A 283 -0.42 -31.59 2.49
C ASN A 283 -1.17 -31.62 1.15
N ASP A 284 -2.49 -31.76 1.18
CA ASP A 284 -3.33 -31.71 -0.02
C ASP A 284 -3.20 -30.37 -0.75
N TYR A 285 -3.17 -29.27 0.00
CA TYR A 285 -2.98 -27.94 -0.56
C TYR A 285 -1.59 -27.80 -1.22
N TYR A 286 -0.52 -28.19 -0.53
CA TYR A 286 0.84 -28.12 -1.07
C TYR A 286 1.04 -29.00 -2.29
N ASN A 287 0.55 -30.22 -2.26
CA ASN A 287 0.64 -31.14 -3.40
C ASN A 287 -0.08 -30.59 -4.63
N TYR A 288 -1.23 -29.92 -4.43
CA TYR A 288 -1.98 -29.29 -5.48
C TYR A 288 -1.25 -28.07 -6.04
N GLU A 289 -0.76 -27.18 -5.18
CA GLU A 289 -0.01 -25.95 -5.56
C GLU A 289 1.30 -26.32 -6.29
N GLU A 290 2.03 -27.34 -5.82
CA GLU A 290 3.25 -27.80 -6.48
C GLU A 290 2.96 -28.34 -7.88
N GLY A 291 1.91 -29.13 -8.06
CA GLY A 291 1.46 -29.61 -9.36
C GLY A 291 1.05 -28.48 -10.30
N MET A 292 0.34 -27.48 -9.79
CA MET A 292 -0.08 -26.30 -10.57
C MET A 292 1.09 -25.38 -10.93
N TRP A 293 2.07 -25.22 -10.04
CA TRP A 293 3.30 -24.48 -10.35
C TRP A 293 4.07 -25.11 -11.50
N LYS A 294 4.12 -26.43 -11.53
CA LYS A 294 4.75 -27.18 -12.61
C LYS A 294 4.04 -26.97 -13.94
N ILE A 295 2.71 -27.09 -13.96
CA ILE A 295 1.89 -26.83 -15.16
C ILE A 295 2.05 -25.38 -15.65
N TYR A 296 2.05 -24.42 -14.74
CA TYR A 296 2.24 -22.99 -15.08
C TYR A 296 3.63 -22.76 -15.66
N HIS A 297 4.66 -23.31 -15.02
CA HIS A 297 6.05 -23.18 -15.47
C HIS A 297 6.26 -23.82 -16.85
N ASP A 298 5.73 -25.00 -17.06
CA ASP A 298 5.82 -25.70 -18.34
C ASP A 298 5.11 -24.92 -19.45
N ASN A 299 3.89 -24.39 -19.19
CA ASN A 299 3.15 -23.56 -20.15
C ASN A 299 3.86 -22.22 -20.47
N VAL A 300 4.51 -21.59 -19.50
CA VAL A 300 5.26 -20.33 -19.73
C VAL A 300 6.53 -20.60 -20.52
N MET A 301 7.25 -21.67 -20.23
CA MET A 301 8.45 -22.06 -20.96
C MET A 301 8.12 -22.45 -22.40
N ASP A 302 7.01 -23.17 -22.63
CA ASP A 302 6.55 -23.49 -23.98
C ASP A 302 6.18 -22.24 -24.79
N GLN A 303 5.56 -21.23 -24.16
CA GLN A 303 5.25 -19.96 -24.83
C GLN A 303 6.50 -19.13 -25.13
N GLU A 304 7.52 -19.17 -24.28
CA GLU A 304 8.79 -18.48 -24.53
C GLU A 304 9.60 -19.19 -25.63
N LEU A 305 9.64 -20.52 -25.64
CA LEU A 305 10.24 -21.32 -26.71
C LEU A 305 9.55 -21.03 -28.05
N TRP A 306 8.22 -20.99 -28.09
CA TRP A 306 7.46 -20.62 -29.28
C TRP A 306 7.77 -19.22 -29.80
N ARG A 307 7.99 -18.24 -28.90
CA ARG A 307 8.38 -16.88 -29.29
C ARG A 307 9.79 -16.81 -29.90
N ILE A 308 10.70 -17.64 -29.41
CA ILE A 308 12.08 -17.69 -29.92
C ILE A 308 12.08 -18.33 -31.32
N GLU A 309 11.33 -19.42 -31.53
CA GLU A 309 11.22 -20.08 -32.83
C GLU A 309 10.51 -19.26 -33.91
N MET A 310 9.67 -18.30 -33.53
CA MET A 310 8.98 -17.41 -34.51
C MET A 310 9.79 -16.14 -34.83
N GLN A 311 10.96 -15.94 -34.20
CA GLN A 311 11.84 -14.79 -34.47
C GLN A 311 13.07 -15.16 -35.33
N ASP A 312 13.27 -16.45 -35.63
CA ASP A 312 14.22 -16.97 -36.62
C ASP A 312 13.51 -17.27 -37.95
#